data_1d4e61c6a84ffcebf6d146bc158f0a6f
#
_entry.id   1d4e61c6a84ffcebf6d146bc158f0a6f
#
_cell.length_a   1.000
_cell.length_b   1.000
_cell.length_c   1.000
_cell.angle_alpha   90.00
_cell.angle_beta   90.00
_cell.angle_gamma   90.00
#
_symmetry.space_group_name_H-M   'P 1'
#
loop_
_entity.id
_entity.type
_entity.pdbx_description
1 polymer ?
#
loop_
_entity_poly.entity_id
_entity_poly.type
_entity_poly.pdbx_seq_one_letter_code
_entity_poly.pdbx_strand_id
1 'polypeptide(L)'
;LQERLPGKEAATLIKFSIPDACHPEDLRNSALQCGPDVLPAGSAAFWEAYLEEQIKRGLILTGDINYRPHTQRKKPPLPSMHHFLMICGSAHQHSLDYDEYIRKQGVTLMEMPPELSSEQEPDPAASAAWANACVQAWKKEPRLALRIASKPISYENSAHKLKARFTDALQLILQQIEPAELFIEGGATAASLLNRL
;
A
#
# COMPACT_ATOMS: atom_id res chain seq x y z
N LEU A 1 -7.95 22.43 0.33
CA LEU A 1 -8.66 21.75 1.44
C LEU A 1 -8.01 22.18 2.75
N GLN A 2 -8.79 22.67 3.71
CA GLN A 2 -8.33 23.05 5.05
C GLN A 2 -9.07 22.15 6.04
N GLU A 3 -8.37 21.25 6.70
CA GLU A 3 -8.94 20.42 7.76
C GLU A 3 -8.41 20.84 9.13
N ARG A 4 -9.29 20.86 10.12
CA ARG A 4 -8.97 21.10 11.53
C ARG A 4 -8.80 19.76 12.24
N LEU A 5 -7.63 19.54 12.85
CA LEU A 5 -7.44 18.42 13.75
C LEU A 5 -8.10 18.73 15.11
N PRO A 6 -8.87 17.81 15.72
CA PRO A 6 -9.53 18.06 16.99
C PRO A 6 -8.56 17.95 18.18
N GLY A 7 -8.51 19.00 18.99
CA GLY A 7 -7.99 18.99 20.35
C GLY A 7 -6.60 19.56 20.57
N LYS A 8 -6.48 20.89 20.53
CA LYS A 8 -5.72 21.74 21.44
C LYS A 8 -5.78 23.19 20.96
N GLU A 9 -5.72 24.13 21.85
CA GLU A 9 -5.73 25.56 21.63
C GLU A 9 -4.74 25.98 20.54
N ALA A 10 -5.23 26.78 19.57
CA ALA A 10 -4.62 27.12 18.29
C ALA A 10 -4.67 25.96 17.26
N ALA A 11 -5.78 25.89 16.52
CA ALA A 11 -5.88 25.03 15.34
C ALA A 11 -4.80 25.44 14.33
N THR A 12 -3.74 24.64 14.24
CA THR A 12 -2.74 24.79 13.18
C THR A 12 -3.41 24.40 11.87
N LEU A 13 -3.60 25.40 10.98
CA LEU A 13 -4.12 25.16 9.64
C LEU A 13 -3.06 24.43 8.82
N ILE A 14 -3.28 23.16 8.52
CA ILE A 14 -2.45 22.42 7.58
C ILE A 14 -2.89 22.79 6.17
N LYS A 15 -1.99 23.40 5.40
CA LYS A 15 -2.21 23.71 4.00
C LYS A 15 -1.67 22.60 3.12
N PHE A 16 -2.54 22.01 2.32
CA PHE A 16 -2.15 21.04 1.30
C PHE A 16 -1.98 21.74 -0.04
N SER A 17 -0.91 21.41 -0.76
CA SER A 17 -0.68 21.79 -2.13
C SER A 17 -0.43 20.53 -2.96
N ILE A 18 -1.19 20.37 -4.05
CA ILE A 18 -1.05 19.24 -4.97
C ILE A 18 -0.77 19.88 -6.35
N PRO A 19 0.51 20.12 -6.68
CA PRO A 19 0.85 20.68 -7.98
C PRO A 19 0.65 19.63 -9.08
N ASP A 20 0.14 20.08 -10.22
CA ASP A 20 0.11 19.27 -11.43
C ASP A 20 1.52 19.13 -12.00
N ALA A 21 1.86 17.94 -12.48
CA ALA A 21 3.15 17.63 -13.09
C ALA A 21 2.93 16.82 -14.37
N CYS A 22 3.20 17.43 -15.51
CA CYS A 22 3.15 16.81 -16.82
C CYS A 22 4.55 16.48 -17.37
N HIS A 23 5.57 17.17 -16.87
CA HIS A 23 6.95 17.05 -17.31
C HIS A 23 7.91 16.89 -16.11
N PRO A 24 9.11 16.33 -16.30
CA PRO A 24 10.12 16.22 -15.25
C PRO A 24 10.49 17.56 -14.59
N GLU A 25 10.43 18.66 -15.34
CA GLU A 25 10.67 20.00 -14.80
C GLU A 25 9.64 20.45 -13.78
N ASP A 26 8.38 20.04 -13.93
CA ASP A 26 7.31 20.37 -12.97
C ASP A 26 7.60 19.70 -11.61
N LEU A 27 8.13 18.47 -11.64
CA LEU A 27 8.57 17.77 -10.44
C LEU A 27 9.73 18.47 -9.76
N ARG A 28 10.71 18.95 -10.53
CA ARG A 28 11.84 19.74 -10.01
C ARG A 28 11.38 21.05 -9.40
N ASN A 29 10.48 21.76 -10.06
CA ASN A 29 9.91 23.00 -9.55
C ASN A 29 9.14 22.77 -8.25
N SER A 30 8.40 21.69 -8.14
CA SER A 30 7.72 21.28 -6.92
C SER A 30 8.71 20.92 -5.80
N ALA A 31 9.80 20.22 -6.13
CA ALA A 31 10.86 19.89 -5.18
C ALA A 31 11.58 21.14 -4.66
N LEU A 32 11.82 22.13 -5.51
CA LEU A 32 12.43 23.43 -5.14
C LEU A 32 11.59 24.21 -4.10
N GLN A 33 10.27 24.05 -4.13
CA GLN A 33 9.33 24.70 -3.20
C GLN A 33 9.27 24.02 -1.84
N CYS A 34 9.82 22.81 -1.71
CA CYS A 34 9.85 22.07 -0.44
C CYS A 34 10.94 22.66 0.48
N GLY A 35 10.51 23.48 1.44
CA GLY A 35 11.34 24.01 2.52
C GLY A 35 11.23 23.18 3.81
N PRO A 36 11.86 23.65 4.91
CA PRO A 36 11.85 22.93 6.18
C PRO A 36 10.46 22.77 6.80
N ASP A 37 9.53 23.63 6.45
CA ASP A 37 8.15 23.60 6.98
C ASP A 37 7.17 22.83 6.07
N VAL A 38 7.69 22.16 5.03
CA VAL A 38 6.88 21.40 4.07
C VAL A 38 7.17 19.91 4.25
N LEU A 39 6.13 19.13 4.53
CA LEU A 39 6.22 17.67 4.48
C LEU A 39 6.00 17.22 3.03
N PRO A 40 7.07 16.80 2.31
CA PRO A 40 6.94 16.37 0.94
C PRO A 40 6.29 14.98 0.87
N ALA A 41 5.38 14.80 -0.10
CA ALA A 41 4.80 13.51 -0.42
C ALA A 41 4.60 13.42 -1.94
N GLY A 42 4.88 12.27 -2.54
CA GLY A 42 4.74 12.12 -3.98
C GLY A 42 5.17 10.78 -4.52
N SER A 43 5.19 10.67 -5.86
CA SER A 43 5.65 9.51 -6.61
C SER A 43 7.16 9.28 -6.47
N ALA A 44 7.65 8.12 -6.93
CA ALA A 44 9.09 7.84 -6.97
C ALA A 44 9.86 8.90 -7.79
N ALA A 45 9.30 9.35 -8.93
CA ALA A 45 9.91 10.38 -9.75
C ALA A 45 9.99 11.75 -9.04
N PHE A 46 8.99 12.09 -8.21
CA PHE A 46 9.06 13.29 -7.37
C PHE A 46 10.16 13.15 -6.31
N TRP A 47 10.26 11.99 -5.66
CA TRP A 47 11.31 11.75 -4.66
C TRP A 47 12.71 11.79 -5.26
N GLU A 48 12.89 11.29 -6.47
CA GLU A 48 14.16 11.41 -7.22
C GLU A 48 14.53 12.88 -7.42
N ALA A 49 13.62 13.69 -7.96
CA ALA A 49 13.82 15.11 -8.14
C ALA A 49 14.07 15.87 -6.81
N TYR A 50 13.34 15.50 -5.75
CA TYR A 50 13.52 16.08 -4.42
C TYR A 50 14.91 15.75 -3.83
N LEU A 51 15.34 14.50 -3.89
CA LEU A 51 16.64 14.08 -3.38
C LEU A 51 17.78 14.72 -4.16
N GLU A 52 17.69 14.79 -5.50
CA GLU A 52 18.66 15.52 -6.33
C GLU A 52 18.82 16.98 -5.89
N GLU A 53 17.70 17.64 -5.60
CA GLU A 53 17.72 19.02 -5.13
C GLU A 53 18.32 19.17 -3.74
N GLN A 54 18.02 18.26 -2.80
CA GLN A 54 18.61 18.25 -1.47
C GLN A 54 20.14 18.03 -1.51
N ILE A 55 20.60 17.18 -2.44
CA ILE A 55 22.03 16.95 -2.70
C ILE A 55 22.69 18.23 -3.23
N LYS A 56 22.08 18.91 -4.22
CA LYS A 56 22.59 20.18 -4.76
C LYS A 56 22.70 21.28 -3.70
N ARG A 57 21.77 21.31 -2.77
CA ARG A 57 21.77 22.23 -1.62
C ARG A 57 22.78 21.84 -0.53
N GLY A 58 23.43 20.69 -0.64
CA GLY A 58 24.37 20.19 0.37
C GLY A 58 23.71 19.71 1.65
N LEU A 59 22.40 19.49 1.64
CA LEU A 59 21.64 19.00 2.78
C LEU A 59 21.74 17.49 2.94
N ILE A 60 22.11 16.78 1.85
CA ILE A 60 22.41 15.36 1.83
C ILE A 60 23.81 15.18 1.29
N LEU A 61 24.70 14.58 2.09
CA LEU A 61 26.03 14.24 1.67
C LEU A 61 26.01 12.91 0.92
N THR A 62 26.47 12.92 -0.33
CA THR A 62 26.46 11.72 -1.19
C THR A 62 27.57 10.71 -0.85
N GLY A 63 28.53 11.10 0.00
CA GLY A 63 29.72 10.28 0.29
C GLY A 63 29.52 9.14 1.28
N ASP A 64 28.49 9.22 2.16
CA ASP A 64 28.29 8.27 3.25
C ASP A 64 27.10 7.33 3.09
N ILE A 65 26.40 7.42 1.96
CA ILE A 65 25.33 6.47 1.67
C ILE A 65 26.00 5.18 1.20
N ASN A 66 26.36 4.32 2.13
CA ASN A 66 26.58 2.89 1.84
C ASN A 66 25.26 2.32 1.31
N TYR A 67 24.96 2.60 0.04
CA TYR A 67 23.84 2.01 -0.66
C TYR A 67 24.08 0.50 -0.69
N ARG A 68 23.53 -0.18 0.29
CA ARG A 68 23.41 -1.62 0.23
C ARG A 68 22.22 -1.92 -0.68
N PRO A 69 22.45 -2.61 -1.82
CA PRO A 69 21.36 -3.07 -2.66
C PRO A 69 20.28 -3.73 -1.79
N HIS A 70 19.02 -3.56 -2.13
CA HIS A 70 17.89 -4.14 -1.38
C HIS A 70 18.05 -5.65 -1.10
N THR A 71 18.79 -6.36 -1.95
CA THR A 71 19.13 -7.77 -1.81
C THR A 71 19.96 -8.10 -0.55
N GLN A 72 20.65 -7.11 0.04
CA GLN A 72 21.49 -7.31 1.23
C GLN A 72 20.86 -6.77 2.53
N ARG A 73 19.75 -6.06 2.45
CA ARG A 73 19.05 -5.66 3.68
C ARG A 73 18.38 -6.88 4.28
N LYS A 74 18.77 -7.23 5.51
CA LYS A 74 17.99 -8.19 6.29
C LYS A 74 16.56 -7.65 6.32
N LYS A 75 15.62 -8.42 5.77
CA LYS A 75 14.21 -8.06 5.86
C LYS A 75 13.89 -7.85 7.34
N PRO A 76 13.25 -6.73 7.72
CA PRO A 76 12.90 -6.52 9.11
C PRO A 76 12.04 -7.70 9.58
N PRO A 77 12.20 -8.14 10.84
CA PRO A 77 11.30 -9.13 11.40
C PRO A 77 9.87 -8.57 11.30
N LEU A 78 8.94 -9.44 10.93
CA LEU A 78 7.54 -9.07 11.02
C LEU A 78 7.20 -8.73 12.48
N PRO A 79 6.30 -7.78 12.72
CA PRO A 79 5.83 -7.48 14.06
C PRO A 79 5.45 -8.76 14.79
N SER A 80 5.84 -8.87 16.06
CA SER A 80 5.49 -10.03 16.90
C SER A 80 4.02 -10.05 17.30
N MET A 81 3.21 -9.24 16.65
CA MET A 81 1.80 -9.08 16.99
C MET A 81 0.97 -10.30 16.61
N HIS A 82 0.11 -10.68 17.52
CA HIS A 82 -0.73 -11.86 17.39
C HIS A 82 -1.91 -11.68 16.42
N HIS A 83 -2.25 -10.44 16.01
CA HIS A 83 -3.40 -10.13 15.17
C HIS A 83 -2.98 -9.17 14.04
N PHE A 84 -2.32 -9.71 13.04
CA PHE A 84 -1.75 -8.95 11.93
C PHE A 84 -2.45 -9.27 10.60
N LEU A 85 -2.95 -8.24 9.92
CA LEU A 85 -3.50 -8.35 8.58
C LEU A 85 -2.68 -7.54 7.60
N MET A 86 -2.16 -8.19 6.57
CA MET A 86 -1.50 -7.57 5.43
C MET A 86 -2.40 -7.65 4.20
N ILE A 87 -2.56 -6.54 3.50
CA ILE A 87 -3.33 -6.45 2.25
C ILE A 87 -2.39 -6.01 1.14
N CYS A 88 -2.15 -6.90 0.16
CA CYS A 88 -1.30 -6.66 -1.00
C CYS A 88 -2.15 -6.43 -2.26
N GLY A 89 -2.33 -5.17 -2.62
CA GLY A 89 -3.04 -4.77 -3.84
C GLY A 89 -2.16 -4.73 -5.09
N SER A 90 -0.97 -5.31 -5.03
CA SER A 90 0.02 -5.29 -6.11
C SER A 90 0.40 -6.71 -6.55
N ALA A 91 0.54 -6.91 -7.86
CA ALA A 91 1.09 -8.13 -8.45
C ALA A 91 2.54 -7.92 -8.95
N HIS A 92 3.27 -6.98 -8.36
CA HIS A 92 4.64 -6.68 -8.75
C HIS A 92 5.61 -7.77 -8.24
N GLN A 93 6.70 -8.04 -9.00
CA GLN A 93 7.63 -9.11 -8.69
C GLN A 93 8.23 -9.02 -7.28
N HIS A 94 8.54 -7.81 -6.80
CA HIS A 94 9.06 -7.63 -5.44
C HIS A 94 8.07 -8.04 -4.35
N SER A 95 6.77 -7.90 -4.60
CA SER A 95 5.74 -8.39 -3.68
C SER A 95 5.72 -9.91 -3.64
N LEU A 96 6.00 -10.58 -4.78
CA LEU A 96 6.11 -12.05 -4.87
C LEU A 96 7.30 -12.59 -4.06
N ASP A 97 8.46 -11.94 -4.17
CA ASP A 97 9.66 -12.32 -3.42
C ASP A 97 9.44 -12.19 -1.91
N TYR A 98 8.56 -11.28 -1.51
CA TYR A 98 8.18 -11.09 -0.12
C TYR A 98 7.23 -12.18 0.39
N ASP A 99 6.41 -12.80 -0.46
CA ASP A 99 5.48 -13.86 -0.08
C ASP A 99 6.17 -15.08 0.53
N GLU A 100 7.27 -15.50 -0.07
CA GLU A 100 8.04 -16.62 0.47
C GLU A 100 8.58 -16.29 1.87
N TYR A 101 9.03 -15.05 2.05
CA TYR A 101 9.50 -14.58 3.34
C TYR A 101 8.39 -14.59 4.39
N ILE A 102 7.21 -14.03 4.11
CA ILE A 102 6.12 -13.95 5.08
C ILE A 102 5.55 -15.33 5.43
N ARG A 103 5.51 -16.27 4.45
CA ARG A 103 5.14 -17.66 4.70
C ARG A 103 6.10 -18.34 5.66
N LYS A 104 7.41 -18.12 5.52
CA LYS A 104 8.44 -18.63 6.43
C LYS A 104 8.33 -18.05 7.86
N GLN A 105 7.68 -16.90 8.01
CA GLN A 105 7.36 -16.31 9.31
C GLN A 105 6.04 -16.81 9.90
N GLY A 106 5.39 -17.80 9.29
CA GLY A 106 4.14 -18.38 9.76
C GLY A 106 2.91 -17.52 9.47
N VAL A 107 2.97 -16.61 8.50
CA VAL A 107 1.80 -15.84 8.05
C VAL A 107 1.07 -16.67 6.99
N THR A 108 -0.24 -16.84 7.15
CA THR A 108 -1.08 -17.48 6.14
C THR A 108 -1.29 -16.51 4.99
N LEU A 109 -0.93 -16.93 3.77
CA LEU A 109 -1.14 -16.12 2.56
C LEU A 109 -2.32 -16.67 1.76
N MET A 110 -3.31 -15.82 1.51
CA MET A 110 -4.48 -16.12 0.69
C MET A 110 -4.54 -15.18 -0.51
N GLU A 111 -4.62 -15.78 -1.69
CA GLU A 111 -4.77 -15.07 -2.95
C GLU A 111 -6.25 -14.97 -3.33
N MET A 112 -6.64 -13.87 -3.95
CA MET A 112 -7.98 -13.73 -4.53
C MET A 112 -8.17 -14.80 -5.60
N PRO A 113 -9.26 -15.58 -5.53
CA PRO A 113 -9.44 -16.75 -6.41
C PRO A 113 -9.67 -16.35 -7.86
N PRO A 114 -9.41 -17.28 -8.81
CA PRO A 114 -9.55 -17.02 -10.25
C PRO A 114 -10.92 -16.50 -10.66
N GLU A 115 -11.98 -16.92 -10.00
CA GLU A 115 -13.35 -16.49 -10.24
C GLU A 115 -13.54 -14.98 -10.03
N LEU A 116 -12.82 -14.40 -9.07
CA LEU A 116 -12.85 -12.97 -8.80
C LEU A 116 -11.82 -12.19 -9.63
N SER A 117 -10.78 -12.86 -10.13
CA SER A 117 -9.70 -12.23 -10.89
C SER A 117 -9.83 -12.37 -12.41
N SER A 118 -10.84 -13.10 -12.91
CA SER A 118 -11.12 -13.26 -14.33
C SER A 118 -11.72 -12.01 -14.97
N GLU A 119 -11.75 -11.97 -16.31
CA GLU A 119 -12.41 -10.91 -17.07
C GLU A 119 -13.94 -10.93 -16.91
N GLN A 120 -14.50 -12.12 -16.76
CA GLN A 120 -15.94 -12.33 -16.62
C GLN A 120 -16.44 -11.74 -15.29
N GLU A 121 -17.71 -11.31 -15.28
CA GLU A 121 -18.33 -10.90 -14.03
C GLU A 121 -18.46 -12.11 -13.11
N PRO A 122 -17.97 -12.00 -11.87
CA PRO A 122 -18.01 -13.11 -10.92
C PRO A 122 -19.43 -13.36 -10.44
N ASP A 123 -19.69 -14.61 -10.05
CA ASP A 123 -20.88 -14.92 -9.24
C ASP A 123 -20.87 -14.03 -7.99
N PRO A 124 -21.97 -13.35 -7.67
CA PRO A 124 -22.10 -12.56 -6.45
C PRO A 124 -21.74 -13.33 -5.16
N ALA A 125 -21.93 -14.65 -5.15
CA ALA A 125 -21.56 -15.51 -4.03
C ALA A 125 -20.03 -15.70 -3.90
N ALA A 126 -19.24 -15.51 -4.97
CA ALA A 126 -17.80 -15.79 -4.96
C ALA A 126 -17.04 -14.88 -3.97
N SER A 127 -17.38 -13.60 -3.91
CA SER A 127 -16.76 -12.66 -2.94
C SER A 127 -17.06 -13.06 -1.52
N ALA A 128 -18.29 -13.43 -1.20
CA ALA A 128 -18.70 -13.88 0.13
C ALA A 128 -18.02 -15.21 0.50
N ALA A 129 -17.91 -16.15 -0.44
CA ALA A 129 -17.23 -17.42 -0.23
C ALA A 129 -15.75 -17.22 0.11
N TRP A 130 -15.06 -16.39 -0.67
CA TRP A 130 -13.65 -16.10 -0.39
C TRP A 130 -13.47 -15.33 0.93
N ALA A 131 -14.30 -14.33 1.21
CA ALA A 131 -14.29 -13.63 2.48
C ALA A 131 -14.47 -14.57 3.66
N ASN A 132 -15.43 -15.50 3.60
CA ASN A 132 -15.62 -16.50 4.63
C ASN A 132 -14.40 -17.42 4.80
N ALA A 133 -13.77 -17.85 3.71
CA ALA A 133 -12.55 -18.64 3.77
C ALA A 133 -11.41 -17.87 4.48
N CYS A 134 -11.24 -16.59 4.19
CA CYS A 134 -10.26 -15.71 4.86
C CYS A 134 -10.56 -15.55 6.36
N VAL A 135 -11.84 -15.36 6.73
CA VAL A 135 -12.25 -15.28 8.13
C VAL A 135 -11.99 -16.59 8.87
N GLN A 136 -12.24 -17.74 8.24
CA GLN A 136 -11.92 -19.05 8.84
C GLN A 136 -10.41 -19.26 9.00
N ALA A 137 -9.60 -18.79 8.03
CA ALA A 137 -8.14 -18.82 8.15
C ALA A 137 -7.67 -17.93 9.31
N TRP A 138 -8.21 -16.71 9.43
CA TRP A 138 -7.93 -15.80 10.54
C TRP A 138 -8.25 -16.39 11.92
N LYS A 139 -9.37 -17.08 12.06
CA LYS A 139 -9.76 -17.73 13.32
C LYS A 139 -8.77 -18.83 13.76
N LYS A 140 -8.10 -19.45 12.82
CA LYS A 140 -7.08 -20.49 13.10
C LYS A 140 -5.71 -19.89 13.43
N GLU A 141 -5.31 -18.89 12.66
CA GLU A 141 -4.03 -18.18 12.79
C GLU A 141 -4.25 -16.70 12.44
N PRO A 142 -4.30 -15.81 13.44
CA PRO A 142 -4.62 -14.39 13.22
C PRO A 142 -3.43 -13.59 12.67
N ARG A 143 -2.64 -14.22 11.79
CA ARG A 143 -1.60 -13.60 10.97
C ARG A 143 -1.87 -13.94 9.52
N LEU A 144 -2.54 -13.04 8.82
CA LEU A 144 -3.06 -13.26 7.48
C LEU A 144 -2.51 -12.23 6.51
N ALA A 145 -2.11 -12.67 5.34
CA ALA A 145 -1.82 -11.81 4.20
C ALA A 145 -2.82 -12.13 3.07
N LEU A 146 -3.47 -11.10 2.57
CA LEU A 146 -4.41 -11.17 1.46
C LEU A 146 -3.79 -10.49 0.25
N ARG A 147 -3.81 -11.15 -0.90
CA ARG A 147 -3.26 -10.58 -2.12
C ARG A 147 -4.23 -10.66 -3.28
N ILE A 148 -4.12 -9.68 -4.18
CA ILE A 148 -4.99 -9.59 -5.35
C ILE A 148 -4.64 -10.64 -6.40
N ALA A 149 -3.35 -10.88 -6.66
CA ALA A 149 -2.87 -11.88 -7.60
C ALA A 149 -1.38 -12.16 -7.41
N SER A 150 -0.95 -13.39 -7.74
CA SER A 150 0.47 -13.79 -7.76
C SER A 150 1.14 -13.53 -9.11
N LYS A 151 0.36 -13.17 -10.14
CA LYS A 151 0.86 -12.83 -11.48
C LYS A 151 0.11 -11.60 -12.00
N PRO A 152 0.77 -10.79 -12.84
CA PRO A 152 0.08 -9.70 -13.51
C PRO A 152 -1.11 -10.21 -14.31
N ILE A 153 -2.26 -9.60 -14.09
CA ILE A 153 -3.51 -9.89 -14.81
C ILE A 153 -3.78 -8.73 -15.75
N SER A 154 -3.93 -9.03 -17.05
CA SER A 154 -4.14 -8.01 -18.06
C SER A 154 -5.32 -8.36 -18.96
N TYR A 155 -6.38 -7.58 -18.84
CA TYR A 155 -7.53 -7.50 -19.74
C TYR A 155 -8.09 -6.07 -19.66
N GLU A 156 -9.04 -5.73 -20.51
CA GLU A 156 -9.59 -4.39 -20.56
C GLU A 156 -10.16 -3.96 -19.20
N ASN A 157 -9.70 -2.81 -18.71
CA ASN A 157 -10.06 -2.27 -17.38
C ASN A 157 -9.75 -3.20 -16.19
N SER A 158 -8.83 -4.17 -16.36
CA SER A 158 -8.49 -5.15 -15.32
C SER A 158 -8.11 -4.50 -13.98
N ALA A 159 -7.28 -3.47 -13.99
CA ALA A 159 -6.83 -2.80 -12.77
C ALA A 159 -8.02 -2.23 -11.95
N HIS A 160 -8.99 -1.63 -12.62
CA HIS A 160 -10.18 -1.07 -11.95
C HIS A 160 -11.10 -2.18 -11.43
N LYS A 161 -11.41 -3.19 -12.27
CA LYS A 161 -12.28 -4.31 -11.88
C LYS A 161 -11.69 -5.13 -10.74
N LEU A 162 -10.41 -5.50 -10.83
CA LEU A 162 -9.73 -6.26 -9.80
C LEU A 162 -9.68 -5.50 -8.47
N LYS A 163 -9.35 -4.20 -8.51
CA LYS A 163 -9.36 -3.36 -7.32
C LYS A 163 -10.75 -3.31 -6.68
N ALA A 164 -11.80 -3.09 -7.45
CA ALA A 164 -13.17 -3.03 -6.94
C ALA A 164 -13.56 -4.34 -6.26
N ARG A 165 -13.42 -5.47 -6.95
CA ARG A 165 -13.75 -6.82 -6.43
C ARG A 165 -12.94 -7.18 -5.18
N PHE A 166 -11.65 -6.88 -5.21
CA PHE A 166 -10.77 -7.10 -4.06
C PHE A 166 -11.23 -6.27 -2.86
N THR A 167 -11.53 -4.99 -3.07
CA THR A 167 -11.97 -4.09 -2.00
C THR A 167 -13.35 -4.49 -1.45
N ASP A 168 -14.28 -4.96 -2.30
CA ASP A 168 -15.59 -5.48 -1.89
C ASP A 168 -15.42 -6.68 -0.93
N ALA A 169 -14.57 -7.62 -1.31
CA ALA A 169 -14.30 -8.78 -0.46
C ALA A 169 -13.57 -8.41 0.83
N LEU A 170 -12.60 -7.47 0.77
CA LEU A 170 -11.91 -6.96 1.96
C LEU A 170 -12.86 -6.30 2.95
N GLN A 171 -13.86 -5.58 2.48
CA GLN A 171 -14.89 -4.99 3.34
C GLN A 171 -15.66 -6.06 4.10
N LEU A 172 -16.07 -7.15 3.41
CA LEU A 172 -16.75 -8.28 4.05
C LEU A 172 -15.87 -8.99 5.09
N ILE A 173 -14.57 -9.06 4.85
CA ILE A 173 -13.60 -9.64 5.80
C ILE A 173 -13.47 -8.74 7.03
N LEU A 174 -13.22 -7.44 6.85
CA LEU A 174 -13.00 -6.48 7.94
C LEU A 174 -14.23 -6.22 8.80
N GLN A 175 -15.44 -6.53 8.29
CA GLN A 175 -16.65 -6.54 9.10
C GLN A 175 -16.71 -7.71 10.11
N GLN A 176 -15.86 -8.74 9.94
CA GLN A 176 -15.90 -9.96 10.73
C GLN A 176 -14.62 -10.21 11.53
N ILE A 177 -13.53 -9.50 11.26
CA ILE A 177 -12.27 -9.62 11.98
C ILE A 177 -11.79 -8.24 12.44
N GLU A 178 -11.05 -8.23 13.54
CA GLU A 178 -10.48 -7.01 14.12
C GLU A 178 -8.95 -7.19 14.23
N PRO A 179 -8.18 -6.77 13.21
CA PRO A 179 -6.72 -6.82 13.28
C PRO A 179 -6.20 -5.74 14.23
N ALA A 180 -5.22 -6.08 15.07
CA ALA A 180 -4.49 -5.11 15.88
C ALA A 180 -3.55 -4.26 15.02
N GLU A 181 -3.04 -4.85 13.93
CA GLU A 181 -2.26 -4.15 12.92
C GLU A 181 -2.80 -4.44 11.52
N LEU A 182 -3.03 -3.38 10.77
CA LEU A 182 -3.43 -3.42 9.36
C LEU A 182 -2.33 -2.79 8.50
N PHE A 183 -1.73 -3.58 7.64
CA PHE A 183 -0.75 -3.13 6.66
C PHE A 183 -1.33 -3.22 5.25
N ILE A 184 -1.30 -2.13 4.49
CA ILE A 184 -1.84 -2.09 3.13
C ILE A 184 -0.74 -1.68 2.14
N GLU A 185 -0.44 -2.57 1.21
CA GLU A 185 0.43 -2.31 0.07
C GLU A 185 -0.40 -1.93 -1.16
N GLY A 186 -0.06 -0.81 -1.78
CA GLY A 186 -0.72 -0.28 -2.97
C GLY A 186 -1.65 0.88 -2.67
N GLY A 187 -1.24 2.11 -3.05
CA GLY A 187 -1.96 3.35 -2.76
C GLY A 187 -3.40 3.35 -3.28
N ALA A 188 -3.66 2.81 -4.49
CA ALA A 188 -5.00 2.72 -5.06
C ALA A 188 -5.92 1.77 -4.25
N THR A 189 -5.38 0.68 -3.73
CA THR A 189 -6.11 -0.26 -2.86
C THR A 189 -6.37 0.36 -1.50
N ALA A 190 -5.37 1.01 -0.91
CA ALA A 190 -5.51 1.72 0.36
C ALA A 190 -6.60 2.80 0.27
N ALA A 191 -6.54 3.67 -0.74
CA ALA A 191 -7.55 4.70 -0.95
C ALA A 191 -8.95 4.13 -1.15
N SER A 192 -9.08 3.06 -1.95
CA SER A 192 -10.37 2.42 -2.21
C SER A 192 -10.97 1.77 -0.96
N LEU A 193 -10.13 1.16 -0.12
CA LEU A 193 -10.58 0.50 1.11
C LEU A 193 -10.94 1.54 2.19
N LEU A 194 -10.06 2.51 2.45
CA LEU A 194 -10.28 3.53 3.49
C LEU A 194 -11.51 4.41 3.23
N ASN A 195 -11.89 4.61 1.97
CA ASN A 195 -13.13 5.32 1.63
C ASN A 195 -14.41 4.51 1.91
N ARG A 196 -14.30 3.23 2.29
CA ARG A 196 -15.43 2.33 2.56
C ARG A 196 -15.54 1.92 4.04
N LEU A 197 -14.51 2.17 4.82
CA LEU A 197 -14.46 1.97 6.27
C LEU A 197 -14.94 3.20 7.02
#